data_efd2c4684666985285a625135d8b53f5
#
_entry.id   efd2c4684666985285a625135d8b53f5
#
_cell.length_a   1.000
_cell.length_b   1.000
_cell.length_c   1.000
_cell.angle_alpha   90.00
_cell.angle_beta   90.00
_cell.angle_gamma   90.00
#
_symmetry.space_group_name_H-M   'P 1'
#
loop_
_entity.id
_entity.type
_entity.pdbx_description
1 polymer ?
#
loop_
_entity_poly.entity_id
_entity_poly.type
_entity_poly.pdbx_seq_one_letter_code
_entity_poly.pdbx_strand_id
1 'polypeptide(L)'
;VMKKLSIIAGLLMSISCYAWQIINTEQYIKEAQSQLTEESLKLQEKLDARLPVSSHAAAGKVDRKKIKLTNFTQSVFIIGNDQISRQWLQEHAEELEAAHALGFVANVTESEQLQALQQLTKAPLLPANVDDLMALFQEGHYPLAFIEGELWQ
;
A
#
# COMPACT_ATOMS: atom_id res chain seq x y z
N VAL A 1 -19.78 59.17 59.65
CA VAL A 1 -19.57 57.73 59.64
C VAL A 1 -19.95 57.25 58.31
N MET A 2 -18.99 56.99 57.47
CA MET A 2 -19.17 56.50 56.14
C MET A 2 -19.02 55.01 56.15
N LYS A 3 -20.09 54.32 56.07
CA LYS A 3 -20.06 52.88 55.83
C LYS A 3 -19.71 52.67 54.36
N LYS A 4 -18.49 52.37 54.10
CA LYS A 4 -18.13 51.83 52.77
C LYS A 4 -18.59 50.42 52.69
N LEU A 5 -19.69 50.28 52.04
CA LEU A 5 -20.15 48.95 51.63
C LEU A 5 -19.27 48.49 50.47
N SER A 6 -18.30 47.72 50.79
CA SER A 6 -17.54 47.00 49.74
C SER A 6 -18.45 45.96 49.14
N ILE A 7 -19.02 46.33 48.03
CA ILE A 7 -19.62 45.37 47.13
C ILE A 7 -18.47 44.65 46.46
N ILE A 8 -18.02 43.62 47.10
CA ILE A 8 -17.29 42.57 46.39
C ILE A 8 -18.31 41.91 45.52
N ALA A 9 -18.55 42.52 44.37
CA ALA A 9 -19.19 41.82 43.30
C ALA A 9 -18.30 40.62 43.01
N GLY A 10 -18.73 39.51 43.57
CA GLY A 10 -18.17 38.24 43.17
C GLY A 10 -18.30 38.12 41.68
N LEU A 11 -17.18 38.35 41.02
CA LEU A 11 -16.99 37.90 39.67
C LEU A 11 -17.03 36.37 39.74
N LEU A 12 -18.24 35.85 39.88
CA LEU A 12 -18.51 34.50 39.45
C LEU A 12 -18.18 34.46 37.98
N MET A 13 -16.89 34.29 37.73
CA MET A 13 -16.50 33.67 36.48
C MET A 13 -17.37 32.44 36.35
N SER A 14 -18.42 32.62 35.57
CA SER A 14 -18.97 31.48 34.87
C SER A 14 -17.81 30.89 34.09
N ILE A 15 -17.08 30.05 34.75
CA ILE A 15 -16.35 29.03 34.05
C ILE A 15 -17.47 28.36 33.27
N SER A 16 -17.71 28.88 32.07
CA SER A 16 -18.34 28.11 31.06
C SER A 16 -17.55 26.82 31.10
N CYS A 17 -18.10 25.82 31.76
CA CYS A 17 -17.76 24.48 31.43
C CYS A 17 -17.98 24.46 29.93
N TYR A 18 -16.95 24.74 29.17
CA TYR A 18 -16.83 24.10 27.91
C TYR A 18 -17.00 22.65 28.32
N ALA A 19 -18.24 22.22 28.26
CA ALA A 19 -18.52 20.84 28.28
C ALA A 19 -17.49 20.30 27.27
N TRP A 20 -16.46 19.72 27.80
CA TRP A 20 -15.64 18.88 27.03
C TRP A 20 -16.67 17.96 26.40
N GLN A 21 -17.09 18.33 25.18
CA GLN A 21 -17.67 17.34 24.34
C GLN A 21 -16.59 16.28 24.36
N ILE A 22 -16.80 15.31 25.18
CA ILE A 22 -16.11 14.06 25.06
C ILE A 22 -16.55 13.63 23.68
N ILE A 23 -15.80 14.13 22.70
CA ILE A 23 -15.87 13.61 21.35
C ILE A 23 -15.69 12.15 21.61
N ASN A 24 -16.72 11.40 21.37
CA ASN A 24 -16.70 9.98 21.62
C ASN A 24 -15.67 9.41 20.66
N THR A 25 -14.40 9.47 21.08
CA THR A 25 -13.24 9.05 20.28
C THR A 25 -13.41 7.62 19.81
N GLU A 26 -14.13 6.79 20.58
CA GLU A 26 -14.47 5.45 20.18
C GLU A 26 -15.40 5.42 18.95
N GLN A 27 -16.35 6.33 18.87
CA GLN A 27 -17.25 6.43 17.72
C GLN A 27 -16.48 6.89 16.48
N TYR A 28 -15.62 7.90 16.60
CA TYR A 28 -14.78 8.35 15.50
C TYR A 28 -13.80 7.27 15.03
N ILE A 29 -13.21 6.53 15.95
CA ILE A 29 -12.34 5.40 15.63
C ILE A 29 -13.12 4.31 14.89
N LYS A 30 -14.31 3.97 15.35
CA LYS A 30 -15.19 2.99 14.69
C LYS A 30 -15.62 3.44 13.30
N GLU A 31 -15.98 4.70 13.15
CA GLU A 31 -16.35 5.28 11.84
C GLU A 31 -15.17 5.29 10.89
N ALA A 32 -13.99 5.71 11.34
CA ALA A 32 -12.76 5.70 10.55
C ALA A 32 -12.36 4.28 10.15
N GLN A 33 -12.43 3.32 11.07
CA GLN A 33 -12.15 1.91 10.78
C GLN A 33 -13.17 1.32 9.80
N SER A 34 -14.43 1.68 9.93
CA SER A 34 -15.50 1.24 9.03
C SER A 34 -15.29 1.77 7.61
N GLN A 35 -14.91 3.04 7.47
CA GLN A 35 -14.61 3.65 6.17
C GLN A 35 -13.38 3.02 5.52
N LEU A 36 -12.29 2.82 6.28
CA LEU A 36 -11.08 2.16 5.79
C LEU A 36 -11.36 0.73 5.33
N THR A 37 -12.20 0.01 6.07
CA THR A 37 -12.60 -1.36 5.70
C THR A 37 -13.42 -1.36 4.42
N GLU A 38 -14.35 -0.43 4.27
CA GLU A 38 -15.18 -0.31 3.08
C GLU A 38 -14.35 0.06 1.85
N GLU A 39 -13.43 1.00 1.99
CA GLU A 39 -12.50 1.37 0.90
C GLU A 39 -11.59 0.21 0.51
N SER A 40 -11.08 -0.54 1.50
CA SER A 40 -10.27 -1.73 1.26
C SER A 40 -11.03 -2.82 0.52
N LEU A 41 -12.29 -3.05 0.87
CA LEU A 41 -13.15 -4.01 0.19
C LEU A 41 -13.44 -3.59 -1.25
N LYS A 42 -13.72 -2.32 -1.49
CA LYS A 42 -13.93 -1.76 -2.84
C LYS A 42 -12.67 -1.85 -3.69
N LEU A 43 -11.50 -1.62 -3.09
CA LEU A 43 -10.22 -1.78 -3.78
C LEU A 43 -9.98 -3.24 -4.14
N GLN A 44 -10.19 -4.16 -3.22
CA GLN A 44 -10.03 -5.60 -3.47
C GLN A 44 -10.97 -6.08 -4.58
N GLU A 45 -12.23 -5.65 -4.56
CA GLU A 45 -13.19 -5.95 -5.62
C GLU A 45 -12.71 -5.46 -6.99
N LYS A 46 -12.13 -4.27 -7.07
CA LYS A 46 -11.56 -3.74 -8.31
C LYS A 46 -10.34 -4.53 -8.77
N LEU A 47 -9.50 -5.00 -7.86
CA LEU A 47 -8.37 -5.86 -8.20
C LEU A 47 -8.84 -7.23 -8.68
N ASP A 48 -9.80 -7.82 -8.01
CA ASP A 48 -10.38 -9.11 -8.38
C ASP A 48 -11.09 -9.07 -9.74
N ALA A 49 -11.69 -7.92 -10.08
CA ALA A 49 -12.31 -7.71 -11.39
C ALA A 49 -11.32 -7.72 -12.57
N ARG A 50 -10.02 -7.58 -12.30
CA ARG A 50 -8.97 -7.69 -13.32
C ARG A 50 -8.61 -9.13 -13.64
N LEU A 51 -8.99 -10.08 -12.80
CA LEU A 51 -8.65 -11.50 -12.95
C LEU A 51 -9.54 -12.19 -13.99
N PRO A 52 -9.04 -13.18 -14.74
CA PRO A 52 -7.67 -13.68 -14.72
C PRO A 52 -6.69 -12.75 -15.47
N VAL A 53 -5.41 -12.76 -15.05
CA VAL A 53 -4.33 -12.04 -15.73
C VAL A 53 -3.30 -13.04 -16.24
N SER A 54 -2.90 -12.87 -17.47
CA SER A 54 -1.88 -13.68 -18.13
C SER A 54 -0.88 -12.79 -18.86
N SER A 55 0.39 -13.14 -18.74
CA SER A 55 1.52 -12.50 -19.45
C SER A 55 2.38 -13.58 -20.11
N HIS A 56 3.14 -13.21 -21.13
CA HIS A 56 4.06 -14.13 -21.80
C HIS A 56 5.30 -14.44 -20.94
N ALA A 57 5.65 -13.54 -20.02
CA ALA A 57 6.73 -13.78 -19.07
C ALA A 57 6.44 -15.00 -18.18
N ALA A 58 7.49 -15.69 -17.80
CA ALA A 58 7.44 -16.87 -16.94
C ALA A 58 8.49 -16.79 -15.84
N ALA A 59 8.33 -17.61 -14.81
CA ALA A 59 9.34 -17.74 -13.76
C ALA A 59 10.69 -18.22 -14.34
N GLY A 60 11.76 -17.58 -13.93
CA GLY A 60 13.09 -17.93 -14.39
C GLY A 60 14.17 -17.03 -13.80
N LYS A 61 15.38 -17.22 -14.27
CA LYS A 61 16.54 -16.44 -13.80
C LYS A 61 16.58 -15.08 -14.49
N VAL A 62 16.88 -14.04 -13.70
CA VAL A 62 17.10 -12.67 -14.16
C VAL A 62 18.47 -12.21 -13.71
N ASP A 63 19.29 -11.77 -14.65
CA ASP A 63 20.62 -11.25 -14.34
C ASP A 63 20.55 -9.77 -13.95
N ARG A 64 21.37 -9.39 -12.97
CA ARG A 64 21.48 -7.99 -12.54
C ARG A 64 22.04 -7.13 -13.66
N LYS A 65 21.40 -6.03 -13.96
CA LYS A 65 21.84 -5.07 -14.98
C LYS A 65 21.37 -3.65 -14.67
N LYS A 66 22.12 -2.68 -15.14
CA LYS A 66 21.68 -1.28 -15.10
C LYS A 66 20.95 -0.93 -16.38
N ILE A 67 19.79 -0.31 -16.24
CA ILE A 67 18.99 0.15 -17.37
C ILE A 67 18.70 1.62 -17.17
N LYS A 68 19.05 2.43 -18.17
CA LYS A 68 18.71 3.84 -18.18
C LYS A 68 17.40 4.03 -18.93
N LEU A 69 16.34 4.31 -18.18
CA LEU A 69 15.02 4.62 -18.71
C LEU A 69 14.73 6.11 -18.58
N THR A 70 14.39 6.75 -19.70
CA THR A 70 13.96 8.14 -19.69
C THR A 70 12.50 8.21 -19.27
N ASN A 71 12.19 9.11 -18.34
CA ASN A 71 10.83 9.33 -17.81
C ASN A 71 10.20 8.14 -17.04
N PHE A 72 10.99 7.19 -16.60
CA PHE A 72 10.53 6.11 -15.74
C PHE A 72 11.32 6.12 -14.43
N THR A 73 10.73 6.66 -13.38
CA THR A 73 11.36 6.83 -12.06
C THR A 73 10.75 5.97 -10.96
N GLN A 74 9.63 5.30 -11.27
CA GLN A 74 8.92 4.47 -10.32
C GLN A 74 9.71 3.19 -10.02
N SER A 75 9.90 2.90 -8.74
CA SER A 75 10.37 1.58 -8.31
C SER A 75 9.25 0.56 -8.48
N VAL A 76 9.55 -0.52 -9.17
CA VAL A 76 8.58 -1.58 -9.45
C VAL A 76 9.21 -2.95 -9.23
N PHE A 77 8.37 -3.94 -9.00
CA PHE A 77 8.78 -5.34 -9.04
C PHE A 77 7.71 -6.18 -9.73
N ILE A 78 8.13 -7.28 -10.30
CA ILE A 78 7.26 -8.20 -11.04
C ILE A 78 7.42 -9.58 -10.45
N ILE A 79 6.31 -10.20 -10.12
CA ILE A 79 6.20 -11.55 -9.58
C ILE A 79 5.12 -12.34 -10.30
N GLY A 80 5.17 -13.65 -10.16
CA GLY A 80 4.08 -14.54 -10.52
C GLY A 80 3.46 -15.19 -9.29
N ASN A 81 2.60 -16.17 -9.52
CA ASN A 81 1.96 -16.96 -8.47
C ASN A 81 2.69 -18.31 -8.22
N ASP A 82 3.93 -18.42 -8.65
CA ASP A 82 4.76 -19.60 -8.48
C ASP A 82 5.56 -19.59 -7.18
N GLN A 83 6.12 -20.74 -6.83
CA GLN A 83 6.89 -20.91 -5.60
C GLN A 83 8.14 -20.02 -5.55
N ILE A 84 8.81 -19.85 -6.69
CA ILE A 84 10.03 -19.04 -6.80
C ILE A 84 9.69 -17.57 -6.50
N SER A 85 8.62 -17.05 -7.09
CA SER A 85 8.15 -15.68 -6.84
C SER A 85 7.75 -15.47 -5.38
N ARG A 86 7.07 -16.42 -4.78
CA ARG A 86 6.65 -16.34 -3.37
C ARG A 86 7.83 -16.29 -2.41
N GLN A 87 8.80 -17.17 -2.62
CA GLN A 87 10.02 -17.20 -1.82
C GLN A 87 10.82 -15.91 -1.98
N TRP A 88 11.03 -15.48 -3.22
CA TRP A 88 11.73 -14.23 -3.52
C TRP A 88 11.05 -13.01 -2.87
N LEU A 89 9.72 -12.93 -2.94
CA LEU A 89 8.96 -11.86 -2.31
C LEU A 89 9.13 -11.84 -0.79
N GLN A 90 9.12 -12.99 -0.14
CA GLN A 90 9.39 -13.10 1.30
C GLN A 90 10.80 -12.63 1.67
N GLU A 91 11.79 -12.98 0.87
CA GLU A 91 13.19 -12.63 1.11
C GLU A 91 13.46 -11.13 0.92
N HIS A 92 12.74 -10.48 -0.01
CA HIS A 92 12.96 -9.07 -0.39
C HIS A 92 11.86 -8.10 0.03
N ALA A 93 10.85 -8.57 0.77
CA ALA A 93 9.69 -7.75 1.13
C ALA A 93 10.08 -6.42 1.79
N GLU A 94 10.99 -6.45 2.76
CA GLU A 94 11.43 -5.25 3.47
C GLU A 94 12.14 -4.25 2.55
N GLU A 95 12.98 -4.74 1.64
CA GLU A 95 13.70 -3.90 0.68
C GLU A 95 12.75 -3.25 -0.32
N LEU A 96 11.77 -4.00 -0.82
CA LEU A 96 10.75 -3.51 -1.74
C LEU A 96 9.82 -2.47 -1.08
N GLU A 97 9.44 -2.71 0.16
CA GLU A 97 8.62 -1.80 0.95
C GLU A 97 9.38 -0.50 1.25
N ALA A 98 10.66 -0.58 1.62
CA ALA A 98 11.51 0.57 1.86
C ALA A 98 11.72 1.44 0.61
N ALA A 99 11.77 0.82 -0.56
CA ALA A 99 11.87 1.49 -1.85
C ALA A 99 10.52 2.05 -2.36
N HIS A 100 9.43 1.85 -1.63
CA HIS A 100 8.07 2.18 -2.06
C HIS A 100 7.73 1.60 -3.44
N ALA A 101 8.18 0.39 -3.69
CA ALA A 101 7.99 -0.27 -4.97
C ALA A 101 6.54 -0.71 -5.17
N LEU A 102 6.06 -0.55 -6.39
CA LEU A 102 4.77 -1.08 -6.83
C LEU A 102 4.98 -2.47 -7.43
N GLY A 103 4.26 -3.45 -6.92
CA GLY A 103 4.32 -4.83 -7.41
C GLY A 103 3.29 -5.12 -8.50
N PHE A 104 3.72 -5.81 -9.54
CA PHE A 104 2.85 -6.36 -10.57
C PHE A 104 2.85 -7.88 -10.49
N VAL A 105 1.65 -8.45 -10.49
CA VAL A 105 1.47 -9.91 -10.56
C VAL A 105 1.16 -10.28 -12.00
N ALA A 106 2.14 -10.90 -12.66
CA ALA A 106 2.12 -11.14 -14.10
C ALA A 106 1.16 -12.25 -14.53
N ASN A 107 1.00 -13.27 -13.70
CA ASN A 107 0.16 -14.44 -13.97
C ASN A 107 -0.56 -14.83 -12.69
N VAL A 108 -1.86 -14.59 -12.65
CA VAL A 108 -2.74 -14.95 -11.54
C VAL A 108 -4.16 -15.11 -12.07
N THR A 109 -4.84 -16.16 -11.65
CA THR A 109 -6.17 -16.52 -12.16
C THR A 109 -7.28 -16.31 -11.13
N GLU A 110 -7.00 -16.47 -9.86
CA GLU A 110 -7.98 -16.50 -8.79
C GLU A 110 -7.68 -15.48 -7.70
N SER A 111 -8.72 -14.96 -7.09
CA SER A 111 -8.65 -13.98 -6.03
C SER A 111 -7.86 -14.47 -4.82
N GLU A 112 -8.03 -15.73 -4.44
CA GLU A 112 -7.33 -16.33 -3.31
C GLU A 112 -5.81 -16.37 -3.53
N GLN A 113 -5.38 -16.58 -4.76
CA GLN A 113 -3.96 -16.57 -5.13
C GLN A 113 -3.37 -15.15 -4.96
N LEU A 114 -4.10 -14.13 -5.40
CA LEU A 114 -3.70 -12.74 -5.23
C LEU A 114 -3.64 -12.36 -3.75
N GLN A 115 -4.65 -12.73 -2.98
CA GLN A 115 -4.70 -12.47 -1.54
C GLN A 115 -3.56 -13.14 -0.78
N ALA A 116 -3.21 -14.37 -1.16
CA ALA A 116 -2.08 -15.09 -0.58
C ALA A 116 -0.75 -14.37 -0.83
N LEU A 117 -0.56 -13.79 -2.00
CA LEU A 117 0.62 -12.96 -2.31
C LEU A 117 0.61 -11.65 -1.53
N GLN A 118 -0.53 -10.98 -1.40
CA GLN A 118 -0.70 -9.75 -0.63
C GLN A 118 -0.35 -9.91 0.86
N GLN A 119 -0.48 -11.11 1.41
CA GLN A 119 -0.09 -11.39 2.79
C GLN A 119 1.42 -11.48 3.00
N LEU A 120 2.20 -11.62 1.94
CA LEU A 120 3.67 -11.75 2.02
C LEU A 120 4.39 -10.40 2.07
N THR A 121 3.73 -9.33 1.71
CA THR A 121 4.31 -7.98 1.69
C THR A 121 3.25 -6.91 1.98
N LYS A 122 3.70 -5.78 2.51
CA LYS A 122 2.89 -4.57 2.65
C LYS A 122 2.93 -3.69 1.40
N ALA A 123 3.83 -3.98 0.45
CA ALA A 123 3.87 -3.28 -0.81
C ALA A 123 2.59 -3.55 -1.62
N PRO A 124 2.06 -2.56 -2.34
CA PRO A 124 0.86 -2.74 -3.15
C PRO A 124 1.13 -3.72 -4.30
N LEU A 125 0.21 -4.66 -4.52
CA LEU A 125 0.24 -5.62 -5.61
C LEU A 125 -0.90 -5.37 -6.57
N LEU A 126 -0.58 -5.23 -7.85
CA LEU A 126 -1.53 -5.02 -8.93
C LEU A 126 -1.46 -6.18 -9.93
N PRO A 127 -2.53 -6.97 -10.10
CA PRO A 127 -2.57 -7.96 -11.17
C PRO A 127 -2.69 -7.23 -12.52
N ALA A 128 -1.74 -7.48 -13.41
CA ALA A 128 -1.72 -6.85 -14.72
C ALA A 128 -0.89 -7.66 -15.72
N ASN A 129 -1.24 -7.56 -17.00
CA ASN A 129 -0.36 -8.01 -18.06
C ASN A 129 0.90 -7.14 -18.07
N VAL A 130 2.07 -7.76 -18.00
CA VAL A 130 3.36 -7.07 -17.88
C VAL A 130 4.18 -7.13 -19.17
N ASP A 131 3.62 -7.57 -20.27
CA ASP A 131 4.36 -7.77 -21.52
C ASP A 131 5.07 -6.50 -22.00
N ASP A 132 4.40 -5.36 -21.94
CA ASP A 132 4.99 -4.07 -22.33
C ASP A 132 6.11 -3.63 -21.37
N LEU A 133 5.92 -3.85 -20.07
CA LEU A 133 6.92 -3.54 -19.06
C LEU A 133 8.15 -4.46 -19.17
N MET A 134 7.92 -5.73 -19.44
CA MET A 134 8.99 -6.70 -19.68
C MET A 134 9.78 -6.38 -20.95
N ALA A 135 9.10 -5.93 -22.01
CA ALA A 135 9.75 -5.43 -23.22
C ALA A 135 10.61 -4.19 -22.94
N LEU A 136 10.13 -3.27 -22.12
CA LEU A 136 10.88 -2.09 -21.69
C LEU A 136 12.16 -2.46 -20.94
N PHE A 137 12.09 -3.48 -20.09
CA PHE A 137 13.24 -4.01 -19.35
C PHE A 137 14.12 -4.96 -20.17
N GLN A 138 13.68 -5.34 -21.37
CA GLN A 138 14.33 -6.35 -22.20
C GLN A 138 14.54 -7.66 -21.44
N GLU A 139 13.49 -8.09 -20.74
CA GLU A 139 13.49 -9.27 -19.90
C GLU A 139 12.28 -10.16 -20.18
N GLY A 140 12.44 -11.46 -20.00
CA GLY A 140 11.37 -12.44 -20.23
C GLY A 140 10.96 -13.24 -18.99
N HIS A 141 11.66 -13.04 -17.88
CA HIS A 141 11.48 -13.82 -16.66
C HIS A 141 11.28 -12.94 -15.44
N TYR A 142 10.57 -13.49 -14.46
CA TYR A 142 10.39 -12.92 -13.14
C TYR A 142 10.73 -14.01 -12.08
N PRO A 143 10.87 -13.71 -10.79
CA PRO A 143 10.72 -12.41 -10.14
C PRO A 143 11.86 -11.45 -10.48
N LEU A 144 11.58 -10.17 -10.48
CA LEU A 144 12.55 -9.11 -10.64
C LEU A 144 12.12 -7.83 -9.96
N ALA A 145 13.08 -6.99 -9.60
CA ALA A 145 12.83 -5.62 -9.17
C ALA A 145 13.61 -4.64 -10.06
N PHE A 146 13.00 -3.49 -10.31
CA PHE A 146 13.64 -2.35 -10.92
C PHE A 146 13.57 -1.16 -9.95
N ILE A 147 14.72 -0.82 -9.37
CA ILE A 147 14.85 0.23 -8.37
C ILE A 147 16.04 1.10 -8.73
N GLU A 148 15.82 2.41 -8.80
CA GLU A 148 16.89 3.40 -9.08
C GLU A 148 17.74 3.09 -10.32
N GLY A 149 17.11 2.58 -11.36
CA GLY A 149 17.80 2.25 -12.62
C GLY A 149 18.52 0.90 -12.63
N GLU A 150 18.41 0.12 -11.59
CA GLU A 150 18.98 -1.21 -11.49
C GLU A 150 17.89 -2.29 -11.51
N LEU A 151 18.02 -3.23 -12.43
CA LEU A 151 17.21 -4.44 -12.52
C LEU A 151 17.93 -5.60 -11.84
N TRP A 152 17.23 -6.32 -10.98
CA TRP A 152 17.82 -7.44 -10.24
C TRP A 152 16.77 -8.47 -9.78
N GLN A 153 17.27 -9.62 -9.42
CA GLN A 153 16.51 -10.71 -8.85
C GLN A 153 17.06 -11.12 -7.48
#